data_38a96cd4491f6c6fea9d1c1038a6189f
#
_entry.id   38a96cd4491f6c6fea9d1c1038a6189f
#
_cell.length_a   1.000
_cell.length_b   1.000
_cell.length_c   1.000
_cell.angle_alpha   90.00
_cell.angle_beta   90.00
_cell.angle_gamma   90.00
#
_symmetry.space_group_name_H-M   'P 1'
#
loop_
_entity.id
_entity.type
_entity.pdbx_description
1 polymer ?
#
loop_
_entity_poly.entity_id
_entity_poly.type
_entity_poly.pdbx_seq_one_letter_code
_entity_poly.pdbx_strand_id
1 'polypeptide(L)'
;MSASILTVDDSASIRLTTRVALSNAGYQITEAVDGLDGIAKLKASQFDLIVTDLNMPNMDGLTMIRELRKMPAHMGVPVIFLTTESDNDIKQEAKAAGATGWLTKPFDPESLVKIARKVLGR
;
A
#
# COMPACT_ATOMS: atom_id res chain seq x y z
N MET A 1 -1.87 -17.14 12.07
CA MET A 1 -0.84 -16.10 12.00
C MET A 1 -1.38 -14.87 11.30
N SER A 2 -0.98 -13.71 11.79
CA SER A 2 -1.43 -12.45 11.21
C SER A 2 -0.66 -12.11 9.94
N ALA A 3 -1.35 -11.59 8.93
CA ALA A 3 -0.69 -11.04 7.76
C ALA A 3 0.04 -9.76 8.12
N SER A 4 1.18 -9.52 7.48
CA SER A 4 1.99 -8.31 7.65
C SER A 4 1.70 -7.35 6.50
N ILE A 5 1.36 -6.11 6.84
CA ILE A 5 1.02 -5.08 5.87
C ILE A 5 1.97 -3.89 6.04
N LEU A 6 2.55 -3.44 4.92
CA LEU A 6 3.31 -2.20 4.87
C LEU A 6 2.38 -1.09 4.40
N THR A 7 2.26 -0.03 5.19
CA THR A 7 1.49 1.16 4.79
C THR A 7 2.46 2.30 4.52
N VAL A 8 2.29 2.97 3.39
CA VAL A 8 3.18 4.03 2.94
C VAL A 8 2.35 5.27 2.62
N ASP A 9 2.55 6.33 3.38
CA ASP A 9 1.82 7.59 3.18
C ASP A 9 2.58 8.72 3.90
N ASP A 10 2.70 9.87 3.26
CA ASP A 10 3.36 11.02 3.86
C ASP A 10 2.46 11.78 4.85
N SER A 11 1.17 11.50 4.84
CA SER A 11 0.21 12.10 5.78
C SER A 11 0.16 11.29 7.08
N ALA A 12 0.52 11.92 8.20
CA ALA A 12 0.47 11.26 9.50
C ALA A 12 -0.96 10.85 9.89
N SER A 13 -1.96 11.66 9.53
CA SER A 13 -3.35 11.36 9.86
C SER A 13 -3.87 10.17 9.04
N ILE A 14 -3.50 10.07 7.77
CA ILE A 14 -3.89 8.92 6.94
C ILE A 14 -3.19 7.65 7.44
N ARG A 15 -1.90 7.73 7.79
CA ARG A 15 -1.20 6.57 8.36
C ARG A 15 -1.87 6.09 9.65
N LEU A 16 -2.29 7.01 10.51
CA LEU A 16 -2.98 6.65 11.74
C LEU A 16 -4.31 5.94 11.46
N THR A 17 -5.13 6.51 10.57
CA THR A 17 -6.42 5.91 10.19
C THR A 17 -6.22 4.51 9.63
N THR A 18 -5.26 4.36 8.73
CA THR A 18 -4.95 3.09 8.07
C THR A 18 -4.47 2.05 9.09
N ARG A 19 -3.54 2.46 9.97
CA ARG A 19 -3.00 1.58 11.00
C ARG A 19 -4.10 1.09 11.95
N VAL A 20 -4.93 2.00 12.44
CA VAL A 20 -6.00 1.64 13.39
C VAL A 20 -6.98 0.67 12.75
N ALA A 21 -7.44 0.98 11.52
CA ALA A 21 -8.40 0.13 10.82
C ALA A 21 -7.86 -1.28 10.60
N LEU A 22 -6.63 -1.38 10.09
CA LEU A 22 -6.05 -2.69 9.74
C LEU A 22 -5.58 -3.46 10.97
N SER A 23 -5.05 -2.77 11.98
CA SER A 23 -4.65 -3.42 13.25
C SER A 23 -5.87 -4.00 13.96
N ASN A 24 -6.99 -3.27 13.97
CA ASN A 24 -8.22 -3.76 14.59
C ASN A 24 -8.79 -4.97 13.85
N ALA A 25 -8.46 -5.12 12.56
CA ALA A 25 -8.86 -6.28 11.78
C ALA A 25 -7.93 -7.49 11.99
N GLY A 26 -6.88 -7.35 12.80
CA GLY A 26 -5.99 -8.45 13.16
C GLY A 26 -4.69 -8.51 12.38
N TYR A 27 -4.38 -7.51 11.56
CA TYR A 27 -3.14 -7.46 10.78
C TYR A 27 -2.00 -6.78 11.53
N GLN A 28 -0.77 -7.18 11.22
CA GLN A 28 0.43 -6.51 11.73
C GLN A 28 0.83 -5.41 10.77
N ILE A 29 1.03 -4.19 11.28
CA ILE A 29 1.26 -3.02 10.45
C ILE A 29 2.66 -2.47 10.67
N THR A 30 3.36 -2.23 9.56
CA THR A 30 4.61 -1.46 9.53
C THR A 30 4.34 -0.21 8.69
N GLU A 31 4.81 0.94 9.13
CA GLU A 31 4.55 2.21 8.47
C GLU A 31 5.81 2.77 7.81
N ALA A 32 5.62 3.43 6.67
CA ALA A 32 6.67 4.20 5.99
C ALA A 32 6.09 5.56 5.61
N VAL A 33 6.96 6.58 5.58
CA VAL A 33 6.52 7.97 5.38
C VAL A 33 6.57 8.42 3.92
N ASP A 34 7.28 7.69 3.07
CA ASP A 34 7.36 7.94 1.63
C ASP A 34 7.87 6.69 0.91
N GLY A 35 8.03 6.80 -0.41
CA GLY A 35 8.49 5.68 -1.22
C GLY A 35 9.89 5.20 -0.88
N LEU A 36 10.81 6.12 -0.56
CA LEU A 36 12.18 5.73 -0.18
C LEU A 36 12.18 4.95 1.14
N ASP A 37 11.42 5.42 2.12
CA ASP A 37 11.26 4.72 3.40
C ASP A 37 10.59 3.37 3.18
N GLY A 38 9.61 3.30 2.27
CA GLY A 38 8.96 2.05 1.90
C GLY A 38 9.95 1.04 1.34
N ILE A 39 10.82 1.47 0.44
CA ILE A 39 11.87 0.60 -0.11
C ILE A 39 12.82 0.11 0.99
N ALA A 40 13.19 0.99 1.92
CA ALA A 40 14.04 0.60 3.05
C ALA A 40 13.37 -0.49 3.91
N LYS A 41 12.07 -0.36 4.17
CA LYS A 41 11.31 -1.37 4.91
C LYS A 41 11.23 -2.70 4.15
N LEU A 42 11.06 -2.62 2.82
CA LEU A 42 10.99 -3.80 1.96
C LEU A 42 12.32 -4.56 1.91
N LYS A 43 13.43 -3.85 2.00
CA LYS A 43 14.76 -4.48 2.07
C LYS A 43 14.97 -5.20 3.40
N ALA A 44 14.34 -4.72 4.46
CA ALA A 44 14.52 -5.25 5.81
C ALA A 44 13.57 -6.41 6.14
N SER A 45 12.38 -6.47 5.51
CA SER A 45 11.34 -7.42 5.88
C SER A 45 10.49 -7.79 4.67
N GLN A 46 9.72 -8.87 4.80
CA GLN A 46 8.73 -9.27 3.81
C GLN A 46 7.34 -8.92 4.31
N PHE A 47 6.45 -8.58 3.36
CA PHE A 47 5.07 -8.21 3.65
C PHE A 47 4.11 -9.00 2.78
N ASP A 48 2.90 -9.22 3.29
CA ASP A 48 1.84 -9.92 2.58
C ASP A 48 1.02 -8.96 1.70
N LEU A 49 1.06 -7.68 2.01
CA LEU A 49 0.31 -6.65 1.29
C LEU A 49 0.99 -5.30 1.50
N ILE A 50 0.95 -4.46 0.47
CA ILE A 50 1.39 -3.07 0.55
C ILE A 50 0.19 -2.17 0.27
N VAL A 51 -0.05 -1.21 1.17
CA VAL A 51 -1.09 -0.19 1.01
C VAL A 51 -0.35 1.14 0.94
N THR A 52 -0.38 1.81 -0.20
CA THR A 52 0.43 3.00 -0.43
C THR A 52 -0.34 4.14 -1.07
N ASP A 53 -0.02 5.36 -0.66
CA ASP A 53 -0.44 6.55 -1.39
C ASP A 53 0.29 6.59 -2.74
N LEU A 54 -0.32 7.24 -3.71
CA LEU A 54 0.28 7.43 -5.03
C LEU A 54 1.24 8.62 -5.05
N ASN A 55 0.83 9.75 -4.50
CA ASN A 55 1.58 11.01 -4.55
C ASN A 55 2.28 11.28 -3.22
N MET A 56 3.61 11.16 -3.22
CA MET A 56 4.44 11.36 -2.04
C MET A 56 5.73 12.08 -2.43
N PRO A 57 6.37 12.82 -1.50
CA PRO A 57 7.68 13.40 -1.76
C PRO A 57 8.76 12.32 -1.86
N ASN A 58 9.91 12.68 -2.42
CA ASN A 58 11.11 11.86 -2.56
C ASN A 58 10.95 10.70 -3.55
N MET A 59 9.94 9.86 -3.38
CA MET A 59 9.60 8.78 -4.31
C MET A 59 8.11 8.52 -4.20
N ASP A 60 7.38 8.64 -5.31
CA ASP A 60 5.95 8.36 -5.35
C ASP A 60 5.65 6.86 -5.29
N GLY A 61 4.36 6.52 -5.09
CA GLY A 61 3.94 5.14 -4.95
C GLY A 61 4.16 4.32 -6.20
N LEU A 62 3.94 4.90 -7.37
CA LEU A 62 4.11 4.19 -8.64
C LEU A 62 5.57 3.82 -8.87
N THR A 63 6.49 4.77 -8.63
CA THR A 63 7.93 4.51 -8.72
C THR A 63 8.37 3.45 -7.71
N MET A 64 7.85 3.53 -6.48
CA MET A 64 8.14 2.54 -5.45
C MET A 64 7.72 1.15 -5.89
N ILE A 65 6.53 1.00 -6.48
CA ILE A 65 6.06 -0.29 -6.97
C ILE A 65 6.95 -0.82 -8.08
N ARG A 66 7.35 0.02 -9.01
CA ARG A 66 8.25 -0.38 -10.08
C ARG A 66 9.59 -0.88 -9.53
N GLU A 67 10.11 -0.22 -8.50
CA GLU A 67 11.36 -0.65 -7.84
C GLU A 67 11.19 -1.97 -7.10
N LEU A 68 10.08 -2.13 -6.35
CA LEU A 68 9.88 -3.37 -5.61
C LEU A 68 9.68 -4.58 -6.53
N ARG A 69 9.12 -4.38 -7.73
CA ARG A 69 8.95 -5.48 -8.69
C ARG A 69 10.29 -6.00 -9.24
N LYS A 70 11.36 -5.25 -9.06
CA LYS A 70 12.73 -5.70 -9.38
C LYS A 70 13.35 -6.52 -8.26
N MET A 71 12.73 -6.54 -7.07
CA MET A 71 13.22 -7.30 -5.91
C MET A 71 12.61 -8.70 -5.93
N PRO A 72 13.44 -9.78 -6.06
CA PRO A 72 12.87 -11.14 -6.16
C PRO A 72 11.93 -11.51 -5.01
N ALA A 73 12.23 -11.06 -3.79
CA ALA A 73 11.42 -11.38 -2.61
C ALA A 73 10.03 -10.74 -2.63
N HIS A 74 9.81 -9.72 -3.48
CA HIS A 74 8.58 -8.92 -3.47
C HIS A 74 7.87 -8.87 -4.82
N MET A 75 8.30 -9.65 -5.79
CA MET A 75 7.74 -9.58 -7.15
C MET A 75 6.25 -9.84 -7.20
N GLY A 76 5.75 -10.71 -6.34
CA GLY A 76 4.34 -11.10 -6.33
C GLY A 76 3.49 -10.45 -5.24
N VAL A 77 4.06 -9.54 -4.44
CA VAL A 77 3.30 -8.95 -3.32
C VAL A 77 2.17 -8.08 -3.86
N PRO A 78 0.92 -8.26 -3.35
CA PRO A 78 -0.19 -7.42 -3.79
C PRO A 78 -0.07 -6.00 -3.26
N VAL A 79 -0.57 -5.05 -4.04
CA VAL A 79 -0.49 -3.62 -3.74
C VAL A 79 -1.86 -2.98 -3.91
N ILE A 80 -2.27 -2.19 -2.91
CA ILE A 80 -3.47 -1.36 -2.96
C ILE A 80 -3.03 0.09 -2.91
N PHE A 81 -3.49 0.90 -3.88
CA PHE A 81 -3.26 2.34 -3.85
C PHE A 81 -4.38 3.07 -3.11
N LEU A 82 -4.00 4.02 -2.25
CA LEU A 82 -4.91 4.98 -1.62
C LEU A 82 -4.57 6.36 -2.18
N THR A 83 -5.50 7.01 -2.88
CA THR A 83 -5.18 8.27 -3.54
C THR A 83 -6.42 9.12 -3.81
N THR A 84 -6.23 10.42 -3.93
CA THR A 84 -7.27 11.33 -4.42
C THR A 84 -7.40 11.26 -5.94
N GLU A 85 -6.44 10.63 -6.63
CA GLU A 85 -6.43 10.55 -8.08
C GLU A 85 -7.51 9.59 -8.60
N SER A 86 -8.27 10.04 -9.59
CA SER A 86 -9.32 9.21 -10.21
C SER A 86 -9.14 9.12 -11.72
N ASP A 87 -8.04 9.64 -12.26
CA ASP A 87 -7.76 9.60 -13.69
C ASP A 87 -7.54 8.17 -14.16
N ASN A 88 -8.21 7.79 -15.25
CA ASN A 88 -8.11 6.43 -15.79
C ASN A 88 -6.71 6.10 -16.29
N ASP A 89 -5.98 7.07 -16.84
CA ASP A 89 -4.62 6.84 -17.32
C ASP A 89 -3.69 6.48 -16.17
N ILE A 90 -3.82 7.18 -15.04
CA ILE A 90 -3.05 6.89 -13.83
C ILE A 90 -3.41 5.52 -13.27
N LYS A 91 -4.70 5.17 -13.26
CA LYS A 91 -5.14 3.83 -12.83
C LYS A 91 -4.57 2.74 -13.71
N GLN A 92 -4.52 2.95 -15.01
CA GLN A 92 -3.94 1.99 -15.95
C GLN A 92 -2.44 1.84 -15.75
N GLU A 93 -1.72 2.93 -15.51
CA GLU A 93 -0.29 2.89 -15.18
C GLU A 93 -0.04 2.11 -13.90
N ALA A 94 -0.86 2.34 -12.87
CA ALA A 94 -0.75 1.63 -11.60
C ALA A 94 -1.00 0.14 -11.79
N LYS A 95 -2.01 -0.21 -12.57
CA LYS A 95 -2.34 -1.60 -12.87
C LYS A 95 -1.21 -2.27 -13.66
N ALA A 96 -0.65 -1.57 -14.64
CA ALA A 96 0.47 -2.08 -15.43
C ALA A 96 1.73 -2.29 -14.57
N ALA A 97 1.91 -1.48 -13.52
CA ALA A 97 3.01 -1.64 -12.56
C ALA A 97 2.74 -2.75 -11.54
N GLY A 98 1.55 -3.36 -11.56
CA GLY A 98 1.21 -4.50 -10.72
C GLY A 98 0.30 -4.18 -9.54
N ALA A 99 -0.42 -3.06 -9.58
CA ALA A 99 -1.41 -2.76 -8.55
C ALA A 99 -2.56 -3.76 -8.58
N THR A 100 -2.94 -4.25 -7.41
CA THR A 100 -4.02 -5.22 -7.25
C THR A 100 -5.35 -4.53 -6.96
N GLY A 101 -5.32 -3.39 -6.27
CA GLY A 101 -6.52 -2.66 -5.89
C GLY A 101 -6.29 -1.16 -5.85
N TRP A 102 -7.38 -0.44 -5.73
CA TRP A 102 -7.41 1.02 -5.76
C TRP A 102 -8.54 1.51 -4.86
N LEU A 103 -8.25 2.46 -3.99
CA LEU A 103 -9.26 3.05 -3.12
C LEU A 103 -9.08 4.57 -3.12
N THR A 104 -10.15 5.30 -3.49
CA THR A 104 -10.11 6.75 -3.61
C THR A 104 -10.28 7.42 -2.25
N LYS A 105 -9.45 8.41 -1.96
CA LYS A 105 -9.56 9.24 -0.75
C LYS A 105 -10.63 10.33 -0.96
N PRO A 106 -11.40 10.69 0.07
CA PRO A 106 -11.45 10.07 1.38
C PRO A 106 -12.10 8.69 1.32
N PHE A 107 -11.63 7.77 2.13
CA PHE A 107 -12.15 6.41 2.15
C PHE A 107 -12.73 6.07 3.51
N ASP A 108 -13.67 5.14 3.50
CA ASP A 108 -14.23 4.56 4.70
C ASP A 108 -13.28 3.49 5.23
N PRO A 109 -12.88 3.50 6.51
CA PRO A 109 -12.02 2.46 7.07
C PRO A 109 -12.52 1.05 6.84
N GLU A 110 -13.85 0.83 6.87
CA GLU A 110 -14.42 -0.49 6.58
C GLU A 110 -14.16 -0.93 5.14
N SER A 111 -14.18 0.01 4.20
CA SER A 111 -13.89 -0.29 2.79
C SER A 111 -12.44 -0.74 2.62
N LEU A 112 -11.52 -0.11 3.36
CA LEU A 112 -10.12 -0.50 3.34
C LEU A 112 -9.95 -1.93 3.87
N VAL A 113 -10.58 -2.26 4.98
CA VAL A 113 -10.52 -3.61 5.55
C VAL A 113 -11.09 -4.64 4.59
N LYS A 114 -12.21 -4.32 3.94
CA LYS A 114 -12.84 -5.22 2.96
C LYS A 114 -11.91 -5.54 1.80
N ILE A 115 -11.28 -4.51 1.22
CA ILE A 115 -10.39 -4.74 0.07
C ILE A 115 -9.13 -5.49 0.51
N ALA A 116 -8.60 -5.20 1.69
CA ALA A 116 -7.45 -5.92 2.22
C ALA A 116 -7.76 -7.40 2.42
N ARG A 117 -8.91 -7.73 3.02
CA ARG A 117 -9.35 -9.11 3.19
C ARG A 117 -9.52 -9.83 1.87
N LYS A 118 -10.13 -9.15 0.89
CA LYS A 118 -10.34 -9.72 -0.44
C LYS A 118 -9.01 -10.07 -1.11
N VAL A 119 -8.05 -9.16 -1.04
CA VAL A 119 -6.74 -9.34 -1.68
C VAL A 119 -5.94 -10.43 -0.96
N LEU A 120 -5.97 -10.44 0.36
CA LEU A 120 -5.22 -11.42 1.16
C LEU A 120 -5.91 -12.79 1.25
N GLY A 121 -7.20 -12.84 0.96
CA GLY A 121 -7.98 -14.08 1.07
C GLY A 121 -8.27 -14.48 2.51
N ARG A 122 -8.21 -13.53 3.45
CA ARG A 122 -8.40 -13.85 4.85
C ARG A 122 -8.80 -12.65 5.71
#